data_a73aaa7a1966c995beb5d7fc23201cd6
#
_entry.id   a73aaa7a1966c995beb5d7fc23201cd6
#
_cell.length_a   1.000
_cell.length_b   1.000
_cell.length_c   1.000
_cell.angle_alpha   90.00
_cell.angle_beta   90.00
_cell.angle_gamma   90.00
#
_symmetry.space_group_name_H-M   'P 1'
#
loop_
_entity.id
_entity.type
_entity.pdbx_description
1 polymer ?
#
loop_
_entity_poly.entity_id
_entity_poly.type
_entity_poly.pdbx_seq_one_letter_code
_entity_poly.pdbx_strand_id
1 'polypeptide(L)'
;MQTPTWRSICAMLCLLLLLPALFPVKAAAETVPAKVVRVGSFEDTFNYVNEKGIRKGYGYELLQTLSGYTGWQLEYVTCDWSDCFEKLKNGEIDIMGDISYTEDRTEEMLLV
;
A
#
# COMPACT_ATOMS: atom_id res chain seq x y z
N MET A 1 53.15 -42.68 -10.72
CA MET A 1 52.40 -41.48 -10.29
C MET A 1 52.18 -40.60 -11.51
N GLN A 2 50.97 -40.47 -11.99
CA GLN A 2 50.64 -39.54 -13.05
C GLN A 2 50.34 -38.17 -12.43
N THR A 3 51.14 -37.16 -12.79
CA THR A 3 50.86 -35.77 -12.39
C THR A 3 49.59 -35.32 -13.09
N PRO A 4 48.63 -34.73 -12.39
CA PRO A 4 47.42 -34.23 -13.03
C PRO A 4 47.80 -33.17 -14.06
N THR A 5 47.40 -33.39 -15.31
CA THR A 5 47.68 -32.43 -16.38
C THR A 5 46.92 -31.13 -16.08
N TRP A 6 47.53 -29.99 -16.39
CA TRP A 6 46.95 -28.65 -16.21
C TRP A 6 45.51 -28.53 -16.73
N ARG A 7 45.19 -29.26 -17.79
CA ARG A 7 43.83 -29.35 -18.36
C ARG A 7 42.82 -29.95 -17.39
N SER A 8 43.19 -30.94 -16.57
CA SER A 8 42.33 -31.55 -15.56
C SER A 8 42.11 -30.61 -14.36
N ILE A 9 43.13 -29.84 -13.98
CA ILE A 9 43.00 -28.84 -12.90
C ILE A 9 42.11 -27.68 -13.31
N CYS A 10 42.24 -27.18 -14.55
CA CYS A 10 41.35 -26.14 -15.08
C CYS A 10 39.92 -26.61 -15.20
N ALA A 11 39.66 -27.85 -15.63
CA ALA A 11 38.30 -28.42 -15.70
C ALA A 11 37.65 -28.55 -14.32
N MET A 12 38.44 -28.95 -13.32
CA MET A 12 37.98 -29.09 -11.95
C MET A 12 37.71 -27.71 -11.30
N LEU A 13 38.52 -26.71 -11.59
CA LEU A 13 38.32 -25.31 -11.12
C LEU A 13 37.08 -24.67 -11.77
N CYS A 14 36.84 -24.89 -13.06
CA CYS A 14 35.66 -24.42 -13.74
C CYS A 14 34.36 -25.08 -13.21
N LEU A 15 34.42 -26.38 -12.84
CA LEU A 15 33.29 -27.08 -12.26
C LEU A 15 32.93 -26.52 -10.87
N LEU A 16 33.96 -26.14 -10.09
CA LEU A 16 33.76 -25.57 -8.76
C LEU A 16 33.15 -24.15 -8.79
N LEU A 17 33.42 -23.37 -9.87
CA LEU A 17 32.88 -22.03 -10.04
C LEU A 17 31.43 -22.02 -10.56
N LEU A 18 30.95 -23.13 -11.12
CA LEU A 18 29.58 -23.28 -11.61
C LEU A 18 28.58 -23.77 -10.52
N LEU A 19 29.07 -24.25 -9.38
CA LEU A 19 28.22 -24.75 -8.29
C LEU A 19 27.32 -23.70 -7.65
N PRO A 20 27.73 -22.42 -7.46
CA PRO A 20 26.85 -21.43 -6.82
C PRO A 20 25.65 -21.02 -7.69
N ALA A 21 25.63 -21.30 -8.98
CA ALA A 21 24.53 -20.96 -9.88
C ALA A 21 23.29 -21.89 -9.73
N LEU A 22 23.44 -22.99 -9.00
CA LEU A 22 22.37 -23.98 -8.81
C LEU A 22 21.53 -23.79 -7.54
N PHE A 23 21.90 -22.85 -6.67
CA PHE A 23 21.06 -22.49 -5.54
C PHE A 23 20.20 -21.28 -5.92
N PRO A 24 18.87 -21.45 -6.09
CA PRO A 24 18.00 -20.30 -6.22
C PRO A 24 18.05 -19.55 -4.89
N VAL A 25 18.73 -18.41 -4.86
CA VAL A 25 18.57 -17.44 -3.78
C VAL A 25 17.12 -16.94 -3.86
N LYS A 26 16.24 -17.60 -3.14
CA LYS A 26 14.89 -17.14 -2.93
C LYS A 26 15.00 -15.92 -2.01
N ALA A 27 15.16 -14.75 -2.61
CA ALA A 27 14.95 -13.51 -1.90
C ALA A 27 13.49 -13.51 -1.46
N ALA A 28 13.23 -13.94 -0.23
CA ALA A 28 11.98 -13.69 0.43
C ALA A 28 11.95 -12.17 0.65
N ALA A 29 11.32 -11.45 -0.26
CA ALA A 29 10.87 -10.10 0.05
C ALA A 29 9.92 -10.26 1.22
N GLU A 30 10.32 -9.84 2.42
CA GLU A 30 9.41 -9.66 3.54
C GLU A 30 8.35 -8.66 3.07
N THR A 31 7.20 -9.16 2.66
CA THR A 31 6.04 -8.33 2.40
C THR A 31 5.56 -7.81 3.75
N VAL A 32 5.95 -6.60 4.09
CA VAL A 32 5.32 -5.89 5.20
C VAL A 32 3.82 -5.84 4.88
N PRO A 33 2.95 -6.39 5.75
CA PRO A 33 1.52 -6.39 5.46
C PRO A 33 1.06 -4.95 5.28
N ALA A 34 0.37 -4.67 4.17
CA ALA A 34 -0.16 -3.34 3.89
C ALA A 34 -1.10 -2.93 5.01
N LYS A 35 -0.91 -1.72 5.54
CA LYS A 35 -1.82 -1.16 6.55
C LYS A 35 -3.17 -0.88 5.89
N VAL A 36 -4.22 -1.51 6.39
CA VAL A 36 -5.59 -1.18 5.98
C VAL A 36 -6.00 0.13 6.62
N VAL A 37 -6.51 1.06 5.81
CA VAL A 37 -7.02 2.37 6.23
C VAL A 37 -8.48 2.48 5.77
N ARG A 38 -9.39 2.60 6.71
CA ARG A 38 -10.82 2.71 6.47
C ARG A 38 -11.17 4.17 6.18
N VAL A 39 -11.77 4.40 5.03
CA VAL A 39 -12.10 5.74 4.52
C VAL A 39 -13.60 5.92 4.51
N GLY A 40 -14.11 6.90 5.25
CA GLY A 40 -15.51 7.31 5.18
C GLY A 40 -15.82 7.91 3.81
N SER A 41 -16.81 7.35 3.14
CA SER A 41 -17.20 7.71 1.80
C SER A 41 -18.66 8.13 1.74
N PHE A 42 -18.87 9.43 1.58
CA PHE A 42 -20.16 10.04 1.26
C PHE A 42 -20.08 10.68 -0.13
N GLU A 43 -21.22 10.80 -0.79
CA GLU A 43 -21.25 11.38 -2.15
C GLU A 43 -21.31 12.90 -2.09
N ASP A 44 -20.37 13.55 -2.77
CA ASP A 44 -20.32 14.98 -2.99
C ASP A 44 -19.61 15.32 -4.31
N THR A 45 -19.31 16.60 -4.53
CA THR A 45 -18.60 17.07 -5.74
C THR A 45 -17.18 16.53 -5.84
N PHE A 46 -16.53 16.24 -4.71
CA PHE A 46 -15.14 15.81 -4.65
C PHE A 46 -14.96 14.30 -4.55
N ASN A 47 -16.06 13.56 -4.30
CA ASN A 47 -16.08 12.11 -4.18
C ASN A 47 -17.45 11.57 -4.58
N TYR A 48 -17.53 11.00 -5.76
CA TYR A 48 -18.80 10.50 -6.34
C TYR A 48 -18.58 9.22 -7.14
N VAL A 49 -19.66 8.50 -7.37
CA VAL A 49 -19.69 7.36 -8.26
C VAL A 49 -20.38 7.77 -9.57
N ASN A 50 -19.68 7.59 -10.71
CA ASN A 50 -20.22 7.95 -12.00
C ASN A 50 -21.27 6.93 -12.50
N GLU A 51 -21.92 7.22 -13.63
CA GLU A 51 -22.94 6.36 -14.24
C GLU A 51 -22.45 4.93 -14.56
N LYS A 52 -21.13 4.72 -14.66
CA LYS A 52 -20.50 3.42 -14.89
C LYS A 52 -20.15 2.67 -13.60
N GLY A 53 -20.53 3.20 -12.44
CA GLY A 53 -20.19 2.63 -11.14
C GLY A 53 -18.72 2.84 -10.73
N ILE A 54 -18.01 3.76 -11.38
CA ILE A 54 -16.59 4.04 -11.09
C ILE A 54 -16.51 5.26 -10.17
N ARG A 55 -15.80 5.12 -9.05
CA ARG A 55 -15.54 6.22 -8.12
C ARG A 55 -14.60 7.24 -8.75
N LYS A 56 -14.91 8.50 -8.58
CA LYS A 56 -14.23 9.67 -9.14
C LYS A 56 -14.24 10.83 -8.17
N GLY A 57 -13.48 11.85 -8.49
CA GLY A 57 -13.42 13.13 -7.80
C GLY A 57 -12.05 13.39 -7.18
N TYR A 58 -11.79 14.65 -6.89
CA TYR A 58 -10.50 15.11 -6.36
C TYR A 58 -10.12 14.41 -5.05
N GLY A 59 -11.05 14.28 -4.11
CA GLY A 59 -10.81 13.62 -2.82
C GLY A 59 -10.44 12.14 -2.99
N TYR A 60 -11.13 11.45 -3.89
CA TYR A 60 -10.79 10.07 -4.22
C TYR A 60 -9.40 9.94 -4.83
N GLU A 61 -9.07 10.77 -5.83
CA GLU A 61 -7.77 10.72 -6.52
C GLU A 61 -6.60 11.07 -5.61
N LEU A 62 -6.80 12.02 -4.69
CA LEU A 62 -5.82 12.36 -3.65
C LEU A 62 -5.52 11.17 -2.75
N LEU A 63 -6.54 10.49 -2.24
CA LEU A 63 -6.37 9.31 -1.39
C LEU A 63 -5.71 8.14 -2.14
N GLN A 64 -6.03 7.93 -3.41
CA GLN A 64 -5.34 6.95 -4.24
C GLN A 64 -3.85 7.28 -4.41
N THR A 65 -3.53 8.55 -4.58
CA THR A 65 -2.14 9.02 -4.68
C THR A 65 -1.40 8.77 -3.36
N LEU A 66 -1.99 9.13 -2.23
CA LEU A 66 -1.42 8.86 -0.90
C LEU A 66 -1.21 7.37 -0.65
N SER A 67 -2.17 6.54 -1.05
CA SER A 67 -2.05 5.08 -0.99
C SER A 67 -0.83 4.58 -1.76
N GLY A 68 -0.57 5.13 -2.95
CA GLY A 68 0.60 4.80 -3.76
C GLY A 68 1.93 5.14 -3.07
N TYR A 69 2.00 6.24 -2.31
CA TYR A 69 3.21 6.62 -1.57
C TYR A 69 3.38 5.89 -0.24
N THR A 70 2.29 5.60 0.45
CA THR A 70 2.31 5.04 1.81
C THR A 70 2.26 3.52 1.84
N GLY A 71 1.83 2.89 0.75
CA GLY A 71 1.52 1.46 0.70
C GLY A 71 0.24 1.10 1.46
N TRP A 72 -0.61 2.06 1.80
CA TRP A 72 -1.90 1.80 2.45
C TRP A 72 -2.86 1.06 1.53
N GLN A 73 -3.61 0.14 2.10
CA GLN A 73 -4.76 -0.46 1.44
C GLN A 73 -6.02 0.27 1.90
N LEU A 74 -6.67 0.98 0.98
CA LEU A 74 -7.86 1.77 1.30
C LEU A 74 -9.11 0.90 1.25
N GLU A 75 -9.90 0.96 2.32
CA GLU A 75 -11.22 0.33 2.43
C GLU A 75 -12.28 1.41 2.60
N TYR A 76 -13.18 1.54 1.62
CA TYR A 76 -14.21 2.57 1.61
C TYR A 76 -15.46 2.09 2.35
N VAL A 77 -15.82 2.83 3.39
CA VAL A 77 -17.04 2.63 4.19
C VAL A 77 -18.08 3.66 3.76
N THR A 78 -19.14 3.22 3.12
CA THR A 78 -20.22 4.12 2.68
C THR A 78 -21.05 4.58 3.87
N CYS A 79 -21.24 5.88 4.01
CA CYS A 79 -22.01 6.53 5.05
C CYS A 79 -22.53 7.88 4.54
N ASP A 80 -23.55 8.46 5.16
CA ASP A 80 -23.85 9.87 4.95
C ASP A 80 -22.85 10.76 5.71
N TRP A 81 -22.85 12.07 5.48
CA TRP A 81 -21.87 12.97 6.07
C TRP A 81 -21.85 12.92 7.60
N SER A 82 -23.03 12.94 8.24
CA SER A 82 -23.17 12.92 9.70
C SER A 82 -22.74 11.58 10.29
N ASP A 83 -23.12 10.48 9.67
CA ASP A 83 -22.75 9.13 10.08
C ASP A 83 -21.24 8.89 9.91
N CYS A 84 -20.65 9.35 8.81
CA CYS A 84 -19.20 9.29 8.61
C CYS A 84 -18.44 10.06 9.70
N PHE A 85 -18.94 11.22 10.08
CA PHE A 85 -18.34 12.04 11.12
C PHE A 85 -18.36 11.35 12.50
N GLU A 86 -19.48 10.75 12.87
CA GLU A 86 -19.58 9.96 14.11
C GLU A 86 -18.69 8.70 14.05
N LYS A 87 -18.65 8.02 12.92
CA LYS A 87 -17.75 6.86 12.71
C LYS A 87 -16.27 7.23 12.85
N LEU A 88 -15.88 8.42 12.38
CA LEU A 88 -14.51 8.91 12.55
C LEU A 88 -14.21 9.15 14.05
N LYS A 89 -15.09 9.78 14.78
CA LYS A 89 -14.94 10.04 16.22
C LYS A 89 -14.87 8.75 17.03
N ASN A 90 -15.64 7.76 16.65
CA ASN A 90 -15.68 6.45 17.32
C ASN A 90 -14.56 5.49 16.89
N GLY A 91 -13.73 5.86 15.91
CA GLY A 91 -12.66 5.03 15.39
C GLY A 91 -13.13 3.86 14.52
N GLU A 92 -14.35 3.93 14.00
CA GLU A 92 -14.87 2.95 13.04
C GLU A 92 -14.32 3.17 11.64
N ILE A 93 -13.96 4.41 11.30
CA ILE A 93 -13.17 4.80 10.13
C ILE A 93 -11.93 5.57 10.58
N ASP A 94 -10.91 5.60 9.74
CA ASP A 94 -9.62 6.20 10.07
C ASP A 94 -9.44 7.56 9.39
N ILE A 95 -10.06 7.78 8.24
CA ILE A 95 -9.98 9.01 7.44
C ILE A 95 -11.36 9.36 6.91
N MET A 96 -11.66 10.65 6.90
CA MET A 96 -12.78 11.24 6.21
C MET A 96 -12.27 12.45 5.42
N GLY A 97 -12.51 12.48 4.11
CA GLY A 97 -12.12 13.60 3.25
C GLY A 97 -13.11 14.76 3.30
N ASP A 98 -12.72 15.87 2.67
CA ASP A 98 -13.59 17.01 2.36
C ASP A 98 -14.25 17.68 3.60
N ILE A 99 -13.55 17.63 4.74
CA ILE A 99 -13.96 18.28 5.97
C ILE A 99 -13.36 19.68 6.06
N SER A 100 -14.20 20.70 6.12
CA SER A 100 -13.75 22.07 6.34
C SER A 100 -13.14 22.25 7.74
N TYR A 101 -12.05 23.02 7.79
CA TYR A 101 -11.44 23.40 9.05
C TYR A 101 -12.38 24.25 9.92
N THR A 102 -12.54 23.88 11.18
CA THR A 102 -13.13 24.71 12.24
C THR A 102 -12.39 24.45 13.55
N GLU A 103 -12.35 25.44 14.46
CA GLU A 103 -11.68 25.27 15.76
C GLU A 103 -12.28 24.13 16.57
N ASP A 104 -13.60 24.03 16.63
CA ASP A 104 -14.30 22.99 17.37
C ASP A 104 -13.89 21.57 16.91
N ARG A 105 -13.65 21.40 15.61
CA ARG A 105 -13.26 20.11 15.05
C ARG A 105 -11.83 19.71 15.39
N THR A 106 -10.94 20.69 15.62
CA THR A 106 -9.55 20.40 16.00
C THR A 106 -9.42 19.80 17.39
N GLU A 107 -10.43 19.97 18.25
CA GLU A 107 -10.49 19.33 19.57
C GLU A 107 -10.87 17.84 19.49
N GLU A 108 -11.56 17.45 18.42
CA GLU A 108 -12.12 16.09 18.27
C GLU A 108 -11.34 15.23 17.28
N MET A 109 -10.62 15.84 16.31
CA MET A 109 -9.91 15.13 15.24
C MET A 109 -8.68 15.88 14.75
N LEU A 110 -7.77 15.16 14.12
CA LEU A 110 -6.64 15.75 13.41
C LEU A 110 -7.09 16.24 12.02
N LEU A 111 -6.98 17.54 11.80
CA LEU A 111 -7.19 18.17 10.49
C LEU A 111 -5.83 18.42 9.81
N VAL A 112 -5.72 18.02 8.56
CA VAL A 112 -4.52 18.16 7.72
C VAL A 112 -4.86 18.78 6.38
#